data_9c69a52eaec61ccc7089686067471323
#
_entry.id   9c69a52eaec61ccc7089686067471323
#
_cell.length_a   1.000
_cell.length_b   1.000
_cell.length_c   1.000
_cell.angle_alpha   90.00
_cell.angle_beta   90.00
_cell.angle_gamma   90.00
#
_symmetry.space_group_name_H-M   'P 1'
#
loop_
_entity.id
_entity.type
_entity.pdbx_description
1 polymer ?
#
loop_
_entity_poly.entity_id
_entity_poly.type
_entity_poly.pdbx_seq_one_letter_code
_entity_poly.pdbx_strand_id
1 'polypeptide(L)'
;MIVPLAHILALAIILFVLGLACVLAWRSNLIMLLIGIEIMLNAAMLAFVGGAAHWGTVDGQVFALLIMAVTSAEVSLALALVVYLHRRKKTVDADAFDELRG
;
A
#
# COMPACT_ATOMS: atom_id res chain seq x y z
N MET A 1 -14.28 9.67 21.33
CA MET A 1 -14.19 9.39 19.90
C MET A 1 -15.55 9.64 19.25
N ILE A 2 -15.59 10.48 18.23
CA ILE A 2 -16.83 10.87 17.56
C ILE A 2 -17.30 9.77 16.59
N VAL A 3 -16.37 9.14 15.90
CA VAL A 3 -16.67 8.10 14.92
C VAL A 3 -16.55 6.73 15.57
N PRO A 4 -17.60 5.88 15.47
CA PRO A 4 -17.53 4.53 16.04
C PRO A 4 -16.42 3.71 15.40
N LEU A 5 -15.74 2.88 16.19
CA LEU A 5 -14.67 2.01 15.71
C LEU A 5 -15.17 1.10 14.58
N ALA A 6 -16.40 0.62 14.66
CA ALA A 6 -16.97 -0.25 13.63
C ALA A 6 -16.99 0.43 12.26
N HIS A 7 -17.27 1.74 12.20
CA HIS A 7 -17.26 2.49 10.95
C HIS A 7 -15.86 2.65 10.40
N ILE A 8 -14.87 2.88 11.27
CA ILE A 8 -13.47 3.01 10.85
C ILE A 8 -12.96 1.68 10.31
N LEU A 9 -13.26 0.58 10.99
CA LEU A 9 -12.85 -0.75 10.55
C LEU A 9 -13.55 -1.14 9.25
N ALA A 10 -14.82 -0.77 9.09
CA ALA A 10 -15.53 -1.01 7.83
C ALA A 10 -14.85 -0.29 6.67
N LEU A 11 -14.48 0.98 6.86
CA LEU A 11 -13.75 1.73 5.84
C LEU A 11 -12.39 1.10 5.56
N ALA A 12 -11.67 0.69 6.59
CA ALA A 12 -10.37 0.04 6.43
C ALA A 12 -10.50 -1.25 5.62
N ILE A 13 -11.52 -2.05 5.90
CA ILE A 13 -11.78 -3.29 5.14
C ILE A 13 -12.08 -2.99 3.68
N ILE A 14 -12.92 -1.98 3.42
CA ILE A 14 -13.25 -1.58 2.06
C ILE A 14 -12.00 -1.15 1.31
N LEU A 15 -11.16 -0.31 1.93
CA LEU A 15 -9.90 0.12 1.33
C LEU A 15 -8.97 -1.05 1.06
N PHE A 16 -8.85 -1.98 2.01
CA PHE A 16 -8.01 -3.16 1.84
C PHE A 16 -8.47 -4.01 0.66
N VAL A 17 -9.76 -4.25 0.57
CA VAL A 17 -10.34 -5.04 -0.54
C VAL A 17 -10.12 -4.34 -1.88
N LEU A 18 -10.30 -3.02 -1.94
CA LEU A 18 -10.06 -2.26 -3.16
C LEU A 18 -8.59 -2.33 -3.57
N GLY A 19 -7.67 -2.20 -2.61
CA GLY A 19 -6.25 -2.32 -2.89
C GLY A 19 -5.88 -3.71 -3.38
N LEU A 20 -6.42 -4.74 -2.73
CA LEU A 20 -6.20 -6.12 -3.13
C LEU A 20 -6.75 -6.38 -4.53
N ALA A 21 -7.95 -5.88 -4.82
CA ALA A 21 -8.55 -6.00 -6.16
C ALA A 21 -7.67 -5.33 -7.22
N CYS A 22 -7.11 -4.16 -6.90
CA CYS A 22 -6.18 -3.47 -7.81
C CYS A 22 -4.94 -4.33 -8.09
N VAL A 23 -4.36 -4.92 -7.06
CA VAL A 23 -3.18 -5.78 -7.21
C VAL A 23 -3.51 -6.99 -8.10
N LEU A 24 -4.64 -7.65 -7.83
CA LEU A 24 -5.00 -8.85 -8.57
C LEU A 24 -5.41 -8.56 -10.01
N ALA A 25 -6.11 -7.43 -10.23
CA ALA A 25 -6.58 -7.06 -11.57
C ALA A 25 -5.46 -6.54 -12.46
N TRP A 26 -4.47 -5.87 -11.89
CA TRP A 26 -3.41 -5.19 -12.64
C TRP A 26 -2.02 -5.74 -12.31
N ARG A 27 -1.94 -7.02 -11.99
CA ARG A 27 -0.71 -7.65 -11.50
C ARG A 27 0.46 -7.59 -12.49
N SER A 28 0.21 -7.40 -13.76
CA SER A 28 1.28 -7.27 -14.74
C SER A 28 1.72 -5.82 -14.98
N ASN A 29 1.09 -4.84 -14.33
CA ASN A 29 1.46 -3.45 -14.41
C ASN A 29 2.13 -3.02 -13.11
N LEU A 30 3.43 -2.71 -13.17
CA LEU A 30 4.22 -2.40 -11.97
C LEU A 30 3.69 -1.18 -11.21
N ILE A 31 3.24 -0.15 -11.93
CA ILE A 31 2.71 1.05 -11.30
C ILE A 31 1.40 0.75 -10.57
N MET A 32 0.52 -0.03 -11.20
CA MET A 32 -0.75 -0.40 -10.59
C MET A 32 -0.59 -1.34 -9.40
N LEU A 33 0.41 -2.23 -9.45
CA LEU A 33 0.77 -3.05 -8.28
C LEU A 33 1.19 -2.17 -7.11
N LEU A 34 2.02 -1.17 -7.38
CA LEU A 34 2.47 -0.26 -6.34
C LEU A 34 1.30 0.52 -5.74
N ILE A 35 0.41 1.04 -6.58
CA ILE A 35 -0.79 1.77 -6.13
C ILE A 35 -1.66 0.87 -5.26
N GLY A 36 -1.90 -0.37 -5.67
CA GLY A 36 -2.71 -1.31 -4.91
C GLY A 36 -2.12 -1.61 -3.54
N ILE A 37 -0.82 -1.84 -3.48
CA ILE A 37 -0.12 -2.08 -2.21
C ILE A 37 -0.23 -0.85 -1.30
N GLU A 38 -0.09 0.36 -1.84
CA GLU A 38 -0.19 1.57 -1.06
C GLU A 38 -1.60 1.76 -0.48
N ILE A 39 -2.64 1.43 -1.24
CA ILE A 39 -4.02 1.48 -0.73
C ILE A 39 -4.19 0.48 0.43
N MET A 40 -3.64 -0.73 0.30
CA MET A 40 -3.70 -1.74 1.36
C MET A 40 -2.98 -1.27 2.62
N LEU A 41 -1.82 -0.62 2.48
CA LEU A 41 -1.08 -0.10 3.63
C LEU A 41 -1.81 1.07 4.29
N ASN A 42 -2.49 1.92 3.51
CA ASN A 42 -3.35 2.97 4.05
C ASN A 42 -4.49 2.39 4.87
N ALA A 43 -5.06 1.27 4.45
CA ALA A 43 -6.09 0.57 5.22
C ALA A 43 -5.55 0.13 6.57
N ALA A 44 -4.35 -0.42 6.62
CA ALA A 44 -3.70 -0.81 7.87
C ALA A 44 -3.46 0.38 8.79
N MET A 45 -2.98 1.51 8.25
CA MET A 45 -2.78 2.72 9.03
C MET A 45 -4.08 3.23 9.63
N LEU A 46 -5.16 3.21 8.85
CA LEU A 46 -6.47 3.65 9.32
C LEU A 46 -6.94 2.76 10.48
N ALA A 47 -6.75 1.45 10.39
CA ALA A 47 -7.11 0.52 11.44
C ALA A 47 -6.32 0.79 12.74
N PHE A 48 -5.02 1.02 12.64
CA PHE A 48 -4.18 1.32 13.80
C PHE A 48 -4.58 2.64 14.46
N VAL A 49 -4.77 3.69 13.67
CA VAL A 49 -5.15 5.00 14.20
C VAL A 49 -6.54 4.94 14.82
N GLY A 50 -7.48 4.27 14.17
CA GLY A 50 -8.84 4.09 14.69
C GLY A 50 -8.87 3.30 15.97
N GLY A 51 -8.09 2.21 16.05
CA GLY A 51 -7.99 1.41 17.26
C GLY A 51 -7.40 2.20 18.42
N ALA A 52 -6.32 2.95 18.16
CA ALA A 52 -5.69 3.79 19.17
C ALA A 52 -6.66 4.84 19.72
N ALA A 53 -7.42 5.48 18.82
CA ALA A 53 -8.42 6.47 19.23
C ALA A 53 -9.52 5.83 20.09
N HIS A 54 -9.95 4.63 19.73
CA HIS A 54 -11.00 3.93 20.47
C HIS A 54 -10.56 3.58 21.90
N TRP A 55 -9.32 3.11 22.07
CA TRP A 55 -8.80 2.73 23.38
C TRP A 55 -8.04 3.85 24.09
N GLY A 56 -8.01 5.05 23.50
CA GLY A 56 -7.37 6.20 24.11
C GLY A 56 -5.86 6.08 24.25
N THR A 57 -5.19 5.36 23.36
CA THR A 57 -3.74 5.16 23.37
C THR A 57 -3.10 5.88 22.18
N VAL A 58 -1.78 6.04 22.24
CA VAL A 58 -1.01 6.60 21.13
C VAL A 58 -0.23 5.55 20.34
N ASP A 59 -0.29 4.30 20.77
CA ASP A 59 0.49 3.22 20.17
C ASP A 59 0.15 3.01 18.70
N GLY A 60 -1.12 3.08 18.33
CA GLY A 60 -1.54 2.93 16.96
C GLY A 60 -1.05 4.06 16.07
N GLN A 61 -0.94 5.27 16.62
CA GLN A 61 -0.39 6.41 15.90
C GLN A 61 1.10 6.25 15.65
N VAL A 62 1.83 5.70 16.64
CA VAL A 62 3.24 5.38 16.47
C VAL A 62 3.44 4.35 15.37
N PHE A 63 2.64 3.29 15.37
CA PHE A 63 2.71 2.27 14.31
C PHE A 63 2.35 2.85 12.96
N ALA A 64 1.37 3.77 12.89
CA ALA A 64 1.03 4.44 11.63
C ALA A 64 2.22 5.26 11.10
N LEU A 65 2.93 5.97 11.97
CA LEU A 65 4.12 6.72 11.58
C LEU A 65 5.22 5.80 11.07
N LEU A 66 5.43 4.66 11.72
CA LEU A 66 6.40 3.67 11.27
C LEU A 66 6.03 3.11 9.88
N ILE A 67 4.75 2.82 9.66
CA ILE A 67 4.27 2.37 8.36
C ILE A 67 4.51 3.45 7.31
N MET A 68 4.24 4.71 7.62
CA MET A 68 4.48 5.83 6.71
C MET A 68 5.96 5.93 6.32
N ALA A 69 6.86 5.78 7.29
CA ALA A 69 8.30 5.83 7.02
C ALA A 69 8.72 4.68 6.10
N VAL A 70 8.24 3.47 6.38
CA VAL A 70 8.55 2.29 5.56
C VAL A 70 7.97 2.44 4.16
N THR A 71 6.72 2.90 4.03
CA THR A 71 6.09 3.06 2.72
C THR A 71 6.76 4.15 1.89
N SER A 72 7.23 5.23 2.53
CA SER A 72 7.97 6.27 1.82
C SER A 72 9.26 5.71 1.19
N ALA A 73 10.01 4.92 1.95
CA ALA A 73 11.21 4.26 1.45
C ALA A 73 10.86 3.26 0.35
N GLU A 74 9.82 2.47 0.54
CA GLU A 74 9.37 1.47 -0.43
C GLU A 74 8.95 2.12 -1.74
N VAL A 75 8.16 3.20 -1.69
CA VAL A 75 7.72 3.92 -2.89
C VAL A 75 8.91 4.48 -3.63
N SER A 76 9.86 5.08 -2.93
CA SER A 76 11.07 5.65 -3.56
C SER A 76 11.86 4.57 -4.29
N LEU A 77 12.08 3.42 -3.64
CA LEU A 77 12.80 2.31 -4.24
C LEU A 77 12.04 1.70 -5.41
N ALA A 78 10.72 1.53 -5.27
CA ALA A 78 9.89 0.96 -6.32
C ALA A 78 9.85 1.87 -7.55
N LEU A 79 9.71 3.18 -7.35
CA LEU A 79 9.70 4.13 -8.46
C LEU A 79 11.05 4.17 -9.16
N ALA A 80 12.16 4.11 -8.40
CA ALA A 80 13.49 4.05 -8.98
C ALA A 80 13.65 2.79 -9.84
N LEU A 81 13.15 1.65 -9.34
CA LEU A 81 13.19 0.40 -10.09
C LEU A 81 12.33 0.47 -11.36
N VAL A 82 11.12 1.01 -11.26
CA VAL A 82 10.23 1.17 -12.42
C VAL A 82 10.89 2.04 -13.47
N VAL A 83 11.51 3.16 -13.08
CA VAL A 83 12.19 4.05 -14.03
C VAL A 83 13.36 3.32 -14.71
N TYR A 84 14.15 2.60 -13.92
CA TYR A 84 15.28 1.84 -14.47
C TYR A 84 14.81 0.80 -15.48
N LEU A 85 13.82 0.00 -15.11
CA LEU A 85 13.31 -1.05 -15.99
C LEU A 85 12.61 -0.49 -17.21
N HIS A 86 11.90 0.63 -17.07
CA HIS A 86 11.26 1.30 -18.21
C HIS A 86 12.30 1.79 -19.22
N ARG A 87 13.42 2.33 -18.75
CA ARG A 87 14.51 2.77 -19.65
C ARG A 87 15.09 1.60 -20.45
N ARG A 88 15.12 0.40 -19.83
CA ARG A 88 15.62 -0.80 -20.52
C ARG A 88 14.64 -1.33 -21.55
N LYS A 89 13.36 -1.45 -21.19
CA LYS A 89 12.34 -2.14 -21.99
C LYS A 89 11.24 -1.24 -22.51
N LYS A 90 11.21 0.03 -22.07
CA LYS A 90 10.16 0.99 -22.45
C LYS A 90 8.76 0.52 -22.07
N THR A 91 8.63 -0.22 -20.94
CA THR A 91 7.37 -0.77 -20.46
C THR A 91 7.34 -0.87 -18.96
N VAL A 92 6.13 -0.81 -18.39
CA VAL A 92 5.88 -1.08 -16.98
C VAL A 92 5.26 -2.46 -16.77
N ASP A 93 5.20 -3.29 -17.81
CA ASP A 93 4.66 -4.63 -17.73
C ASP A 93 5.68 -5.55 -17.07
N ALA A 94 5.30 -6.12 -15.92
CA ALA A 94 6.17 -7.02 -15.15
C ALA A 94 6.57 -8.25 -15.95
N ASP A 95 5.69 -8.74 -16.82
CA ASP A 95 5.95 -9.94 -17.62
C ASP A 95 7.03 -9.73 -18.68
N ALA A 96 7.35 -8.45 -19.00
CA ALA A 96 8.41 -8.14 -19.96
C ALA A 96 9.82 -8.37 -19.38
N PHE A 97 9.96 -8.62 -18.07
CA PHE A 97 11.25 -8.75 -17.40
C PHE A 97 11.57 -10.20 -17.05
N ASP A 98 11.32 -11.13 -17.98
CA ASP A 98 11.57 -12.55 -17.78
C ASP A 98 13.04 -12.86 -17.54
N GLU A 99 13.95 -12.03 -17.99
CA GLU A 99 15.38 -12.19 -17.78
C GLU A 99 15.75 -12.22 -16.28
N LEU A 100 14.89 -11.67 -15.42
CA LEU A 100 15.11 -11.68 -13.97
C LEU A 100 14.76 -13.02 -13.33
N ARG A 101 14.12 -13.89 -14.04
CA ARG A 101 13.74 -15.21 -13.55
C ARG A 101 14.87 -16.23 -13.62
N GLY A 102 15.94 -15.83 -14.20
CA GLY A 102 17.09 -16.67 -14.31
C GLY A 102 17.26 -17.38 -15.56
#